data_2c10774c67b03355910014b5754b48e3
#
_entry.id   2c10774c67b03355910014b5754b48e3
#
_cell.length_a   1.000
_cell.length_b   1.000
_cell.length_c   1.000
_cell.angle_alpha   90.00
_cell.angle_beta   90.00
_cell.angle_gamma   90.00
#
_symmetry.space_group_name_H-M   'P 1'
#
loop_
_entity.id
_entity.type
_entity.pdbx_description
1 polymer ?
#
loop_
_entity_poly.entity_id
_entity_poly.type
_entity_poly.pdbx_seq_one_letter_code
_entity_poly.pdbx_strand_id
1 'polypeptide(L)'
;MAARKTTAKKAPAKKAPAKKAAAKAAAPANKIKAISERYSKTQIVTQIAENTELSRKQVQAVFDELSDIIEGHIKKRACGEFVLPGLMKVVTVKKPARKARKGINPFTGEETTFAAKPASIQVKIRPLKKLKEMAE
;
A
#
# COMPACT_ATOMS: atom_id res chain seq x y z
N MET A 1 0.29 -34.06 -69.84
CA MET A 1 0.25 -34.68 -68.51
C MET A 1 0.16 -33.61 -67.51
N ALA A 2 -0.80 -33.70 -66.65
CA ALA A 2 -1.36 -32.95 -65.56
C ALA A 2 -0.59 -31.79 -64.97
N ALA A 3 -1.17 -30.58 -65.09
CA ALA A 3 -0.85 -29.39 -64.31
C ALA A 3 -1.58 -29.44 -62.95
N ARG A 4 -0.84 -29.33 -61.85
CA ARG A 4 -1.41 -29.18 -60.52
C ARG A 4 -1.55 -27.69 -60.18
N LYS A 5 -2.78 -27.22 -60.08
CA LYS A 5 -3.15 -25.92 -59.48
C LYS A 5 -2.92 -25.94 -57.99
N THR A 6 -2.08 -25.07 -57.46
CA THR A 6 -1.99 -24.76 -56.07
C THR A 6 -2.84 -23.53 -55.76
N THR A 7 -3.92 -23.73 -55.03
CA THR A 7 -4.82 -22.69 -54.55
C THR A 7 -4.20 -22.00 -53.31
N ALA A 8 -3.89 -20.72 -53.43
CA ALA A 8 -3.46 -19.87 -52.35
C ALA A 8 -4.60 -19.62 -51.35
N LYS A 9 -4.45 -20.09 -50.12
CA LYS A 9 -5.40 -19.91 -49.02
C LYS A 9 -5.19 -18.52 -48.40
N LYS A 10 -6.13 -17.63 -48.66
CA LYS A 10 -6.21 -16.26 -48.13
C LYS A 10 -6.46 -16.30 -46.64
N ALA A 11 -5.52 -15.81 -45.84
CA ALA A 11 -5.66 -15.67 -44.38
C ALA A 11 -6.61 -14.50 -44.04
N PRO A 12 -7.52 -14.65 -43.06
CA PRO A 12 -8.37 -13.53 -42.63
C PRO A 12 -7.61 -12.54 -41.79
N ALA A 13 -7.71 -11.28 -42.12
CA ALA A 13 -7.17 -10.15 -41.37
C ALA A 13 -7.78 -10.08 -39.97
N LYS A 14 -6.95 -10.18 -38.98
CA LYS A 14 -7.31 -10.05 -37.58
C LYS A 14 -7.54 -8.57 -37.25
N LYS A 15 -8.80 -8.16 -37.11
CA LYS A 15 -9.19 -6.82 -36.65
C LYS A 15 -8.66 -6.62 -35.22
N ALA A 16 -7.79 -5.63 -35.06
CA ALA A 16 -7.37 -5.14 -33.74
C ALA A 16 -8.58 -4.47 -33.05
N PRO A 17 -8.80 -4.72 -31.74
CA PRO A 17 -9.85 -4.01 -31.03
C PRO A 17 -9.41 -2.57 -30.78
N ALA A 18 -10.28 -1.64 -31.19
CA ALA A 18 -10.11 -0.22 -30.95
C ALA A 18 -9.95 0.05 -29.45
N LYS A 19 -8.84 0.69 -29.12
CA LYS A 19 -8.52 1.17 -27.77
C LYS A 19 -9.53 2.26 -27.41
N LYS A 20 -10.57 1.90 -26.65
CA LYS A 20 -11.49 2.84 -26.05
C LYS A 20 -10.69 3.77 -25.14
N ALA A 21 -10.50 5.01 -25.58
CA ALA A 21 -9.97 6.06 -24.73
C ALA A 21 -10.92 6.22 -23.54
N ALA A 22 -10.44 5.83 -22.35
CA ALA A 22 -11.14 6.12 -21.11
C ALA A 22 -11.18 7.64 -20.96
N ALA A 23 -12.37 8.20 -21.09
CA ALA A 23 -12.63 9.58 -20.78
C ALA A 23 -12.23 9.80 -19.32
N LYS A 24 -11.23 10.66 -19.12
CA LYS A 24 -10.79 11.14 -17.81
C LYS A 24 -11.93 11.99 -17.23
N ALA A 25 -12.85 11.32 -16.51
CA ALA A 25 -13.85 12.01 -15.72
C ALA A 25 -13.10 12.88 -14.72
N ALA A 26 -13.21 14.19 -14.86
CA ALA A 26 -12.73 15.14 -13.88
C ALA A 26 -13.50 14.85 -12.57
N ALA A 27 -12.82 14.34 -11.58
CA ALA A 27 -13.39 14.14 -10.26
C ALA A 27 -13.92 15.49 -9.75
N PRO A 28 -15.15 15.57 -9.24
CA PRO A 28 -15.68 16.80 -8.66
C PRO A 28 -14.70 17.24 -7.57
N ALA A 29 -14.31 18.51 -7.58
CA ALA A 29 -13.47 19.12 -6.56
C ALA A 29 -14.25 19.15 -5.25
N ASN A 30 -14.21 18.05 -4.50
CA ASN A 30 -14.83 17.96 -3.19
C ASN A 30 -14.12 18.96 -2.27
N LYS A 31 -14.86 19.96 -1.83
CA LYS A 31 -14.39 20.91 -0.80
C LYS A 31 -14.10 20.12 0.46
N ILE A 32 -12.82 19.99 0.81
CA ILE A 32 -12.40 19.30 2.02
C ILE A 32 -12.85 20.13 3.22
N LYS A 33 -13.79 19.57 4.00
CA LYS A 33 -14.24 20.18 5.27
C LYS A 33 -13.35 19.62 6.40
N ALA A 34 -13.01 20.49 7.36
CA ALA A 34 -12.32 20.05 8.56
C ALA A 34 -13.21 19.07 9.35
N ILE A 35 -12.62 17.94 9.76
CA ILE A 35 -13.29 16.89 10.51
C ILE A 35 -12.90 17.05 11.98
N SER A 36 -13.87 17.35 12.82
CA SER A 36 -13.66 17.55 14.26
C SER A 36 -13.59 16.24 15.06
N GLU A 37 -14.13 15.16 14.52
CA GLU A 37 -14.16 13.86 15.19
C GLU A 37 -13.34 12.80 14.45
N ARG A 38 -12.78 11.85 15.20
CA ARG A 38 -12.03 10.73 14.62
C ARG A 38 -12.98 9.76 13.92
N TYR A 39 -12.80 9.55 12.64
CA TYR A 39 -13.57 8.56 11.89
C TYR A 39 -13.19 7.12 12.27
N SER A 40 -14.19 6.28 12.41
CA SER A 40 -14.03 4.81 12.45
C SER A 40 -13.79 4.25 11.05
N LYS A 41 -13.29 3.00 10.97
CA LYS A 41 -13.09 2.30 9.68
C LYS A 41 -14.35 2.37 8.79
N THR A 42 -15.52 2.13 9.38
CA THR A 42 -16.78 2.12 8.65
C THR A 42 -17.12 3.50 8.07
N GLN A 43 -16.92 4.57 8.83
CA GLN A 43 -17.16 5.94 8.38
C GLN A 43 -16.20 6.32 7.23
N ILE A 44 -14.92 5.95 7.32
CA ILE A 44 -13.95 6.17 6.24
C ILE A 44 -14.40 5.49 4.95
N VAL A 45 -14.78 4.20 5.03
CA VAL A 45 -15.25 3.43 3.87
C VAL A 45 -16.52 4.04 3.29
N THR A 46 -17.47 4.47 4.13
CA THR A 46 -18.70 5.13 3.68
C THR A 46 -18.42 6.45 2.99
N GLN A 47 -17.58 7.31 3.57
CA GLN A 47 -17.21 8.60 3.01
C GLN A 47 -16.50 8.46 1.65
N ILE A 48 -15.63 7.47 1.51
CA ILE A 48 -14.97 7.19 0.24
C ILE A 48 -15.98 6.66 -0.78
N ALA A 49 -16.87 5.75 -0.38
CA ALA A 49 -17.92 5.21 -1.24
C ALA A 49 -18.82 6.32 -1.81
N GLU A 50 -19.23 7.27 -0.97
CA GLU A 50 -20.05 8.42 -1.38
C GLU A 50 -19.29 9.36 -2.33
N ASN A 51 -18.03 9.64 -2.05
CA ASN A 51 -17.23 10.57 -2.87
C ASN A 51 -16.80 9.97 -4.21
N THR A 52 -16.71 8.65 -4.32
CA THR A 52 -16.21 7.95 -5.52
C THR A 52 -17.32 7.21 -6.28
N GLU A 53 -18.57 7.27 -5.80
CA GLU A 53 -19.70 6.54 -6.37
C GLU A 53 -19.48 5.01 -6.45
N LEU A 54 -18.62 4.49 -5.59
CA LEU A 54 -18.32 3.06 -5.48
C LEU A 54 -19.17 2.43 -4.37
N SER A 55 -19.40 1.12 -4.49
CA SER A 55 -20.03 0.37 -3.40
C SER A 55 -19.06 0.22 -2.22
N ARG A 56 -19.58 0.15 -0.98
CA ARG A 56 -18.77 -0.09 0.23
C ARG A 56 -17.92 -1.38 0.12
N LYS A 57 -18.43 -2.41 -0.56
CA LYS A 57 -17.71 -3.66 -0.79
C LYS A 57 -16.50 -3.45 -1.69
N GLN A 58 -16.64 -2.66 -2.75
CA GLN A 58 -15.53 -2.34 -3.65
C GLN A 58 -14.45 -1.51 -2.96
N VAL A 59 -14.85 -0.51 -2.16
CA VAL A 59 -13.91 0.27 -1.36
C VAL A 59 -13.17 -0.61 -0.34
N GLN A 60 -13.88 -1.53 0.32
CA GLN A 60 -13.26 -2.47 1.25
C GLN A 60 -12.24 -3.37 0.53
N ALA A 61 -12.57 -3.91 -0.64
CA ALA A 61 -11.67 -4.72 -1.43
C ALA A 61 -10.38 -3.96 -1.83
N VAL A 62 -10.49 -2.66 -2.16
CA VAL A 62 -9.33 -1.81 -2.43
C VAL A 62 -8.44 -1.66 -1.19
N PHE A 63 -9.01 -1.50 0.01
CA PHE A 63 -8.24 -1.43 1.25
C PHE A 63 -7.56 -2.76 1.59
N ASP A 64 -8.24 -3.87 1.36
CA ASP A 64 -7.70 -5.19 1.62
C ASP A 64 -6.52 -5.47 0.66
N GLU A 65 -6.67 -5.20 -0.64
CA GLU A 65 -5.59 -5.30 -1.63
C GLU A 65 -4.41 -4.39 -1.30
N LEU A 66 -4.67 -3.14 -0.87
CA LEU A 66 -3.61 -2.23 -0.43
C LEU A 66 -2.85 -2.79 0.77
N SER A 67 -3.54 -3.42 1.69
CA SER A 67 -2.92 -4.06 2.87
C SER A 67 -2.04 -5.23 2.47
N ASP A 68 -2.48 -6.05 1.52
CA ASP A 68 -1.71 -7.18 0.98
C ASP A 68 -0.45 -6.71 0.25
N ILE A 69 -0.55 -5.64 -0.53
CA ILE A 69 0.61 -5.01 -1.19
C ILE A 69 1.62 -4.51 -0.13
N ILE A 70 1.16 -3.84 0.91
CA ILE A 70 2.01 -3.36 2.00
C ILE A 70 2.69 -4.55 2.70
N GLU A 71 1.94 -5.61 3.03
CA GLU A 71 2.49 -6.82 3.64
C GLU A 71 3.56 -7.44 2.74
N GLY A 72 3.30 -7.56 1.44
CA GLY A 72 4.24 -8.07 0.46
C GLY A 72 5.57 -7.34 0.44
N HIS A 73 5.56 -6.01 0.68
CA HIS A 73 6.79 -5.19 0.72
C HIS A 73 7.52 -5.24 2.07
N ILE A 74 6.81 -5.49 3.17
CA ILE A 74 7.36 -5.45 4.53
C ILE A 74 7.82 -6.83 5.01
N LYS A 75 7.32 -7.90 4.42
CA LYS A 75 7.61 -9.30 4.79
C LYS A 75 9.12 -9.58 4.84
N LYS A 76 9.53 -10.57 5.66
CA LYS A 76 10.92 -11.06 5.67
C LYS A 76 11.36 -11.44 4.25
N ARG A 77 12.51 -10.96 3.80
CA ARG A 77 13.08 -11.14 2.45
C ARG A 77 12.47 -10.24 1.35
N ALA A 78 11.52 -9.40 1.66
CA ALA A 78 11.05 -8.36 0.74
C ALA A 78 12.00 -7.16 0.74
N CYS A 79 11.71 -6.16 -0.12
CA CYS A 79 12.54 -4.95 -0.22
C CYS A 79 12.60 -4.14 1.08
N GLY A 80 11.64 -4.34 1.99
CA GLY A 80 11.59 -3.67 3.28
C GLY A 80 11.16 -2.20 3.22
N GLU A 81 10.73 -1.74 2.07
CA GLU A 81 10.32 -0.36 1.84
C GLU A 81 9.04 -0.33 1.00
N PHE A 82 8.07 0.48 1.43
CA PHE A 82 6.84 0.77 0.70
C PHE A 82 6.59 2.28 0.72
N VAL A 83 6.24 2.85 -0.43
CA VAL A 83 5.89 4.26 -0.53
C VAL A 83 4.46 4.40 -1.01
N LEU A 84 3.61 4.99 -0.17
CA LEU A 84 2.27 5.41 -0.57
C LEU A 84 2.39 6.84 -1.12
N PRO A 85 2.16 7.05 -2.44
CA PRO A 85 2.39 8.34 -3.08
C PRO A 85 1.66 9.48 -2.39
N GLY A 86 2.38 10.55 -2.07
CA GLY A 86 1.84 11.74 -1.45
C GLY A 86 1.58 11.67 0.06
N LEU A 87 1.53 10.50 0.67
CA LEU A 87 1.14 10.33 2.07
C LEU A 87 2.30 9.91 2.96
N MET A 88 2.79 8.69 2.79
CA MET A 88 3.77 8.15 3.73
C MET A 88 4.75 7.16 3.07
N LYS A 89 5.89 7.01 3.71
CA LYS A 89 6.90 5.99 3.42
C LYS A 89 7.00 5.06 4.62
N VAL A 90 6.82 3.78 4.38
CA VAL A 90 6.97 2.71 5.36
C VAL A 90 8.31 2.05 5.13
N VAL A 91 9.15 1.95 6.15
CA VAL A 91 10.48 1.34 6.08
C VAL A 91 10.66 0.34 7.21
N THR A 92 11.18 -0.83 6.88
CA THR A 92 11.55 -1.83 7.89
C THR A 92 13.01 -1.65 8.31
N VAL A 93 13.25 -1.65 9.61
CA VAL A 93 14.58 -1.58 10.21
C VAL A 93 14.85 -2.85 10.99
N LYS A 94 15.89 -3.58 10.61
CA LYS A 94 16.33 -4.77 11.35
C LYS A 94 17.09 -4.32 12.60
N LYS A 95 16.59 -4.72 13.77
CA LYS A 95 17.31 -4.55 15.03
C LYS A 95 18.12 -5.81 15.32
N PRO A 96 19.43 -5.69 15.53
CA PRO A 96 20.26 -6.84 15.89
C PRO A 96 19.85 -7.42 17.25
N ALA A 97 20.11 -8.68 17.44
CA ALA A 97 19.98 -9.34 18.73
C ALA A 97 20.88 -8.64 19.78
N ARG A 98 20.35 -8.45 20.97
CA ARG A 98 21.13 -7.93 22.11
C ARG A 98 21.34 -9.05 23.11
N LYS A 99 22.59 -9.24 23.51
CA LYS A 99 22.94 -10.21 24.56
C LYS A 99 22.40 -9.75 25.92
N ALA A 100 22.20 -10.67 26.83
CA ALA A 100 21.91 -10.35 28.20
C ALA A 100 23.00 -9.44 28.78
N ARG A 101 22.62 -8.44 29.53
CA ARG A 101 23.54 -7.50 30.17
C ARG A 101 23.11 -7.23 31.61
N LYS A 102 24.07 -7.10 32.49
CA LYS A 102 23.82 -6.58 33.83
C LYS A 102 23.63 -5.07 33.76
N GLY A 103 22.75 -4.54 34.55
CA GLY A 103 22.53 -3.12 34.71
C GLY A 103 21.78 -2.85 35.99
N ILE A 104 21.80 -1.60 36.43
CA ILE A 104 21.13 -1.17 37.67
C ILE A 104 19.72 -0.72 37.30
N ASN A 105 18.72 -1.19 38.05
CA ASN A 105 17.35 -0.72 37.93
C ASN A 105 17.27 0.73 38.45
N PRO A 106 16.89 1.72 37.64
CA PRO A 106 16.87 3.11 38.10
C PRO A 106 15.83 3.41 39.17
N PHE A 107 14.85 2.52 39.40
CA PHE A 107 13.81 2.70 40.40
C PHE A 107 14.16 2.07 41.76
N THR A 108 14.87 0.93 41.78
CA THR A 108 15.18 0.19 43.00
C THR A 108 16.65 0.28 43.37
N GLY A 109 17.53 0.74 42.49
CA GLY A 109 18.98 0.78 42.73
C GLY A 109 19.66 -0.59 42.71
N GLU A 110 18.92 -1.67 42.47
CA GLU A 110 19.42 -3.04 42.50
C GLU A 110 20.02 -3.47 41.17
N GLU A 111 21.03 -4.34 41.24
CA GLU A 111 21.60 -4.98 40.04
C GLU A 111 20.58 -5.96 39.46
N THR A 112 20.15 -5.68 38.23
CA THR A 112 19.22 -6.54 37.47
C THR A 112 19.86 -7.01 36.20
N THR A 113 19.68 -8.28 35.87
CA THR A 113 20.12 -8.83 34.57
C THR A 113 19.01 -8.65 33.55
N PHE A 114 19.24 -7.77 32.59
CA PHE A 114 18.34 -7.62 31.44
C PHE A 114 18.50 -8.83 30.50
N ALA A 115 17.39 -9.53 30.26
CA ALA A 115 17.36 -10.70 29.37
C ALA A 115 17.81 -10.38 27.95
N ALA A 116 18.39 -11.35 27.29
CA ALA A 116 18.75 -11.27 25.88
C ALA A 116 17.49 -11.00 25.03
N LYS A 117 17.59 -10.09 24.06
CA LYS A 117 16.50 -9.82 23.09
C LYS A 117 16.90 -10.38 21.72
N PRO A 118 16.06 -11.22 21.10
CA PRO A 118 16.32 -11.71 19.76
C PRO A 118 16.31 -10.59 18.72
N ALA A 119 16.88 -10.85 17.55
CA ALA A 119 16.80 -9.93 16.42
C ALA A 119 15.33 -9.72 16.04
N SER A 120 14.93 -8.48 15.84
CA SER A 120 13.56 -8.11 15.48
C SER A 120 13.52 -7.14 14.31
N ILE A 121 12.41 -7.14 13.59
CA ILE A 121 12.15 -6.17 12.53
C ILE A 121 11.20 -5.12 13.09
N GLN A 122 11.59 -3.86 13.00
CA GLN A 122 10.74 -2.74 13.38
C GLN A 122 10.28 -2.00 12.15
N VAL A 123 8.98 -1.75 12.06
CA VAL A 123 8.39 -0.90 11.03
C VAL A 123 8.44 0.55 11.47
N LYS A 124 8.96 1.43 10.59
CA LYS A 124 8.97 2.89 10.79
C LYS A 124 8.17 3.55 9.68
N ILE A 125 7.27 4.44 10.04
CA ILE A 125 6.48 5.23 9.12
C ILE A 125 7.02 6.66 9.11
N ARG A 126 7.26 7.20 7.91
CA ARG A 126 7.71 8.58 7.70
C ARG A 126 6.69 9.32 6.85
N PRO A 127 6.14 10.46 7.32
CA PRO A 127 5.26 11.27 6.50
C PRO A 127 6.03 11.90 5.35
N LEU A 128 5.41 11.96 4.18
CA LEU A 128 5.94 12.67 3.02
C LEU A 128 5.55 14.15 3.06
N LYS A 129 6.22 14.95 2.23
CA LYS A 129 6.06 16.42 2.20
C LYS A 129 4.59 16.84 2.06
N LYS A 130 3.86 16.26 1.12
CA LYS A 130 2.45 16.55 0.87
C LYS A 130 1.56 16.33 2.11
N LEU A 131 1.81 15.27 2.89
CA LEU A 131 1.06 15.02 4.12
C LEU A 131 1.36 16.06 5.20
N LYS A 132 2.58 16.60 5.24
CA LYS A 132 2.95 17.67 6.17
C LYS A 132 2.29 18.99 5.77
N GLU A 133 2.29 19.34 4.48
CA GLU A 133 1.62 20.52 3.93
C GLU A 133 0.10 20.52 4.16
N MET A 134 -0.52 19.34 4.28
CA MET A 134 -1.95 19.23 4.63
C MET A 134 -2.24 19.54 6.10
N ALA A 135 -1.23 19.53 6.96
CA ALA A 135 -1.37 19.76 8.40
C ALA A 135 -1.04 21.21 8.80
N GLU A 136 -0.50 22.03 7.88
CA GLU A 136 -0.26 23.45 8.04
C GLU A 136 -1.49 24.27 7.64
#